data_2b6640f247349e302a8562766ab42708
#
_entry.id   2b6640f247349e302a8562766ab42708
#
_cell.length_a   1.000
_cell.length_b   1.000
_cell.length_c   1.000
_cell.angle_alpha   90.00
_cell.angle_beta   90.00
_cell.angle_gamma   90.00
#
_symmetry.space_group_name_H-M   'P 1'
#
loop_
_entity.id
_entity.type
_entity.pdbx_description
1 polymer ?
#
loop_
_entity_poly.entity_id
_entity_poly.type
_entity_poly.pdbx_seq_one_letter_code
_entity_poly.pdbx_strand_id
1 'polypeptide(L)'
;MTLCKRGEVWMVNFNPGRGSEQQGIRPCLIIQNDIGNKFASTTIVAAITTTLRKFPVTVLIEEGKAGRTKNSMVNLSQMLTVDKRRLIKRLGKLEEDKIKEVDDALKMSLELHG
;
A
#
# COMPACT_ATOMS: atom_id res chain seq x y z
N MET A 1 9.33 -1.04 -18.11
CA MET A 1 8.86 -0.17 -17.02
C MET A 1 7.62 -0.78 -16.38
N THR A 2 7.59 -0.81 -15.07
CA THR A 2 6.47 -1.40 -14.32
C THR A 2 5.28 -0.44 -14.32
N LEU A 3 4.13 -0.95 -14.76
CA LEU A 3 2.88 -0.18 -14.78
C LEU A 3 2.05 -0.54 -13.54
N CYS A 4 2.20 0.22 -12.48
CA CYS A 4 1.38 0.06 -11.30
C CYS A 4 0.24 1.08 -11.31
N LYS A 5 -0.87 0.72 -10.65
CA LYS A 5 -2.03 1.60 -10.53
C LYS A 5 -2.46 1.72 -9.08
N ARG A 6 -3.04 2.86 -8.75
CA ARG A 6 -3.57 3.11 -7.41
C ARG A 6 -4.61 2.06 -7.04
N GLY A 7 -4.51 1.54 -5.82
CA GLY A 7 -5.40 0.50 -5.33
C GLY A 7 -4.91 -0.92 -5.57
N GLU A 8 -3.84 -1.09 -6.32
CA GLU A 8 -3.24 -2.42 -6.51
C GLU A 8 -2.37 -2.80 -5.33
N VAL A 9 -2.33 -4.11 -5.04
CA VAL A 9 -1.45 -4.69 -4.03
C VAL A 9 -0.28 -5.35 -4.76
N TRP A 10 0.94 -4.97 -4.37
CA TRP A 10 2.18 -5.46 -4.96
C TRP A 10 3.14 -5.97 -3.90
N MET A 11 3.90 -7.01 -4.25
CA MET A 11 5.11 -7.34 -3.48
C MET A 11 6.19 -6.34 -3.82
N VAL A 12 6.83 -5.80 -2.78
CA VAL A 12 7.86 -4.76 -2.91
C VAL A 12 9.14 -5.22 -2.22
N ASN A 13 10.27 -5.02 -2.88
CA ASN A 13 11.58 -5.34 -2.32
C ASN A 13 12.17 -4.12 -1.64
N PHE A 14 12.23 -4.15 -0.31
CA PHE A 14 12.82 -3.07 0.49
C PHE A 14 14.28 -3.30 0.83
N ASN A 15 14.87 -4.38 0.35
CA ASN A 15 16.29 -4.66 0.64
C ASN A 15 17.24 -3.74 -0.14
N PRO A 16 18.31 -3.24 0.46
CA PRO A 16 18.62 -3.35 1.89
C PRO A 16 17.84 -2.32 2.70
N GLY A 17 17.20 -2.77 3.80
CA GLY A 17 16.58 -1.87 4.78
C GLY A 17 17.63 -1.31 5.74
N ARG A 18 17.30 -0.20 6.40
CA ARG A 18 18.18 0.47 7.37
C ARG A 18 17.39 0.93 8.59
N GLY A 19 17.88 0.57 9.76
CA GLY A 19 17.26 1.00 11.01
C GLY A 19 15.82 0.53 11.16
N SER A 20 14.89 1.45 11.39
CA SER A 20 13.47 1.16 11.54
C SER A 20 12.70 1.10 10.22
N GLU A 21 13.39 1.27 9.09
CA GLU A 21 12.76 1.18 7.77
C GLU A 21 12.29 -0.23 7.47
N GLN A 22 11.34 -0.35 6.54
CA GLN A 22 10.89 -1.65 6.06
C GLN A 22 12.07 -2.43 5.50
N GLN A 23 12.07 -3.74 5.72
CA GLN A 23 13.12 -4.63 5.23
C GLN A 23 12.50 -5.85 4.58
N GLY A 24 13.25 -6.45 3.66
CA GLY A 24 12.81 -7.66 2.98
C GLY A 24 11.78 -7.41 1.90
N ILE A 25 11.11 -8.47 1.50
CA ILE A 25 10.06 -8.41 0.49
C ILE A 25 8.71 -8.41 1.22
N ARG A 26 7.89 -7.39 0.96
CA ARG A 26 6.66 -7.16 1.69
C ARG A 26 5.52 -6.77 0.77
N PRO A 27 4.28 -7.15 1.09
CA PRO A 27 3.12 -6.67 0.35
C PRO A 27 2.81 -5.22 0.73
N CYS A 28 2.44 -4.43 -0.25
CA CYS A 28 2.09 -3.03 -0.07
C CYS A 28 0.94 -2.65 -0.98
N LEU A 29 0.20 -1.62 -0.56
CA LEU A 29 -0.86 -1.03 -1.37
C LEU A 29 -0.31 0.20 -2.10
N ILE A 30 -0.55 0.29 -3.40
CA ILE A 30 -0.20 1.49 -4.18
C ILE A 30 -1.21 2.58 -3.85
N ILE A 31 -0.74 3.70 -3.32
CA ILE A 31 -1.61 4.82 -2.94
C ILE A 31 -1.37 6.09 -3.76
N GLN A 32 -0.27 6.16 -4.51
CA GLN A 32 -0.01 7.30 -5.38
C GLN A 32 -1.04 7.37 -6.51
N ASN A 33 -1.40 8.59 -6.90
CA ASN A 33 -2.33 8.81 -8.01
C ASN A 33 -1.78 8.25 -9.33
N ASP A 34 -2.68 7.93 -10.27
CA ASP A 34 -2.29 7.26 -11.51
C ASP A 34 -1.57 8.15 -12.52
N ILE A 35 -1.69 9.45 -12.41
CA ILE A 35 -0.88 10.36 -13.22
C ILE A 35 0.59 10.23 -12.80
N GLY A 36 0.85 10.28 -11.50
CA GLY A 36 2.19 10.03 -10.96
C GLY A 36 2.69 8.64 -11.29
N ASN A 37 1.83 7.63 -11.17
CA ASN A 37 2.20 6.25 -11.50
C ASN A 37 2.58 6.08 -12.97
N LYS A 38 1.99 6.86 -13.85
CA LYS A 38 2.32 6.80 -15.28
C LYS A 38 3.64 7.49 -15.61
N PHE A 39 3.90 8.65 -15.02
CA PHE A 39 5.01 9.51 -15.45
C PHE A 39 6.22 9.51 -14.54
N ALA A 40 6.05 9.27 -13.23
CA ALA A 40 7.18 9.29 -12.30
C ALA A 40 7.93 7.95 -12.27
N SER A 41 9.20 7.99 -11.92
CA SER A 41 10.01 6.77 -11.70
C SER A 41 9.73 6.14 -10.34
N THR A 42 8.97 6.80 -9.49
CA THR A 42 8.64 6.35 -8.13
C THR A 42 7.14 6.22 -7.95
N THR A 43 6.75 5.46 -6.94
CA THR A 43 5.37 5.42 -6.47
C THR A 43 5.33 5.50 -4.95
N ILE A 44 4.16 5.77 -4.40
CA ILE A 44 3.95 5.83 -2.95
C ILE A 44 3.14 4.61 -2.55
N VAL A 45 3.60 3.91 -1.52
CA VAL A 45 2.96 2.69 -1.04
C VAL A 45 2.67 2.78 0.45
N ALA A 46 1.68 2.02 0.90
CA ALA A 46 1.38 1.83 2.31
C ALA A 46 1.63 0.37 2.68
N ALA A 47 2.24 0.14 3.84
CA ALA A 47 2.60 -1.19 4.29
C ALA A 47 1.36 -2.02 4.61
N ILE A 48 1.41 -3.31 4.29
CA ILE A 48 0.38 -4.29 4.64
C ILE A 48 1.00 -5.30 5.61
N THR A 49 0.25 -5.62 6.67
CA THR A 49 0.69 -6.57 7.69
C THR A 49 -0.43 -7.56 8.02
N THR A 50 -0.06 -8.76 8.46
CA THR A 50 -1.01 -9.73 8.99
C THR A 50 -1.23 -9.56 10.50
N THR A 51 -0.49 -8.66 11.14
CA THR A 51 -0.75 -8.29 12.54
C THR A 51 -1.95 -7.36 12.57
N LEU A 52 -3.07 -7.87 13.12
CA LEU A 52 -4.33 -7.14 13.11
C LEU A 52 -4.43 -6.25 14.35
N ARG A 53 -4.06 -4.99 14.20
CA ARG A 53 -4.24 -3.95 15.20
C ARG A 53 -5.13 -2.86 14.61
N LYS A 54 -6.24 -2.60 15.29
CA LYS A 54 -7.14 -1.53 14.84
C LYS A 54 -6.62 -0.19 15.32
N PHE A 55 -6.14 0.60 14.36
CA PHE A 55 -5.87 2.02 14.56
C PHE A 55 -6.80 2.80 13.63
N PRO A 56 -7.10 4.07 13.93
CA PRO A 56 -7.97 4.87 13.06
C PRO A 56 -7.50 4.97 11.61
N VAL A 57 -6.22 4.74 11.37
CA VAL A 57 -5.61 4.86 10.05
C VAL A 57 -5.31 3.51 9.41
N THR A 58 -5.99 2.44 9.84
CA THR A 58 -5.83 1.11 9.24
C THR A 58 -7.09 0.69 8.51
N VAL A 59 -6.91 -0.12 7.47
CA VAL A 59 -8.01 -0.67 6.67
C VAL A 59 -7.83 -2.18 6.56
N LEU A 60 -8.89 -2.93 6.92
CA LEU A 60 -8.87 -4.39 6.84
C LEU A 60 -9.01 -4.86 5.40
N ILE A 61 -8.15 -5.81 5.00
CA ILE A 61 -8.33 -6.59 3.78
C ILE A 61 -8.57 -8.03 4.21
N GLU A 62 -9.76 -8.54 3.94
CA GLU A 62 -10.14 -9.90 4.31
C GLU A 62 -9.40 -10.93 3.45
N GLU A 63 -9.15 -12.11 4.03
CA GLU A 63 -8.52 -13.19 3.29
C GLU A 63 -9.32 -13.51 2.01
N GLY A 64 -8.59 -13.82 0.94
CA GLY A 64 -9.19 -14.06 -0.38
C GLY A 64 -9.42 -12.80 -1.19
N LYS A 65 -9.23 -11.61 -0.61
CA LYS A 65 -9.39 -10.34 -1.31
C LYS A 65 -8.02 -9.74 -1.65
N ALA A 66 -7.95 -9.07 -2.79
CA ALA A 66 -6.75 -8.35 -3.24
C ALA A 66 -5.46 -9.19 -3.20
N GLY A 67 -5.58 -10.48 -3.47
CA GLY A 67 -4.45 -11.40 -3.47
C GLY A 67 -3.94 -11.78 -2.08
N ARG A 68 -4.68 -11.49 -1.01
CA ARG A 68 -4.26 -11.87 0.34
C ARG A 68 -4.80 -13.25 0.69
N THR A 69 -3.92 -14.09 1.27
CA THR A 69 -4.28 -15.44 1.74
C THR A 69 -4.69 -15.44 3.21
N LYS A 70 -4.45 -14.34 3.91
CA LYS A 70 -4.83 -14.14 5.31
C LYS A 70 -5.42 -12.76 5.48
N ASN A 71 -6.27 -12.59 6.50
CA ASN A 71 -6.72 -11.26 6.89
C ASN A 71 -5.52 -10.36 7.13
N SER A 72 -5.55 -9.18 6.54
CA SER A 72 -4.42 -8.25 6.54
C SER A 72 -4.92 -6.84 6.84
N MET A 73 -4.01 -5.98 7.28
CA MET A 73 -4.30 -4.56 7.52
C MET A 73 -3.38 -3.72 6.68
N VAL A 74 -3.94 -2.72 6.00
CA VAL A 74 -3.16 -1.65 5.40
C VAL A 74 -2.97 -0.59 6.48
N ASN A 75 -1.73 -0.18 6.73
CA ASN A 75 -1.43 0.86 7.70
C ASN A 75 -1.11 2.17 6.97
N LEU A 76 -2.06 3.09 6.95
CA LEU A 76 -1.91 4.36 6.26
C LEU A 76 -1.08 5.39 7.06
N SER A 77 -0.53 4.99 8.21
CA SER A 77 0.49 5.78 8.90
C SER A 77 1.91 5.38 8.50
N GLN A 78 2.06 4.27 7.76
CA GLN A 78 3.36 3.80 7.25
C GLN A 78 3.37 3.88 5.73
N MET A 79 3.65 5.06 5.23
CA MET A 79 3.71 5.35 3.81
C MET A 79 5.15 5.57 3.38
N LEU A 80 5.51 5.03 2.22
CA LEU A 80 6.89 5.08 1.71
C LEU A 80 6.87 5.40 0.22
N THR A 81 7.81 6.23 -0.19
CA THR A 81 8.08 6.44 -1.62
C THR A 81 9.14 5.45 -2.04
N VAL A 82 8.86 4.67 -3.07
CA VAL A 82 9.77 3.64 -3.56
C VAL A 82 10.01 3.80 -5.05
N ASP A 83 11.20 3.42 -5.50
CA ASP A 83 11.50 3.31 -6.93
C ASP A 83 10.65 2.17 -7.52
N LYS A 84 10.05 2.38 -8.69
CA LYS A 84 9.22 1.37 -9.34
C LYS A 84 9.97 0.07 -9.61
N ARG A 85 11.29 0.11 -9.73
CA ARG A 85 12.12 -1.09 -9.89
C ARG A 85 12.04 -2.02 -8.69
N ARG A 86 11.57 -1.54 -7.54
CA ARG A 86 11.38 -2.36 -6.35
C ARG A 86 10.08 -3.15 -6.37
N LEU A 87 9.18 -2.87 -7.29
CA LEU A 87 7.92 -3.59 -7.45
C LEU A 87 8.22 -4.93 -8.14
N ILE A 88 7.88 -6.04 -7.46
CA ILE A 88 8.21 -7.38 -7.95
C ILE A 88 7.04 -8.01 -8.70
N LYS A 89 5.88 -8.05 -8.06
CA LYS A 89 4.72 -8.78 -8.57
C LYS A 89 3.43 -8.17 -8.08
N ARG A 90 2.48 -7.99 -8.99
CA ARG A 90 1.12 -7.58 -8.63
C ARG A 90 0.39 -8.78 -8.04
N LEU A 91 -0.22 -8.60 -6.86
CA LEU A 91 -0.99 -9.63 -6.17
C LEU A 91 -2.48 -9.52 -6.42
N GLY A 92 -3.00 -8.31 -6.58
CA GLY A 92 -4.42 -8.06 -6.75
C GLY A 92 -4.73 -6.57 -6.67
N LYS A 93 -5.99 -6.25 -6.49
CA LYS A 93 -6.41 -4.85 -6.31
C LYS A 93 -7.61 -4.79 -5.36
N LEU A 94 -7.74 -3.65 -4.68
CA LEU A 94 -8.89 -3.39 -3.81
C LEU A 94 -10.12 -3.01 -4.65
N GLU A 95 -11.30 -3.38 -4.14
CA GLU A 95 -12.57 -2.94 -4.69
C GLU A 95 -12.84 -1.49 -4.29
N GLU A 96 -13.79 -0.84 -4.96
CA GLU A 96 -14.05 0.59 -4.78
C GLU A 96 -14.44 0.97 -3.35
N ASP A 97 -15.23 0.13 -2.68
CA ASP A 97 -15.63 0.37 -1.29
C ASP A 97 -14.43 0.39 -0.34
N LYS A 98 -13.45 -0.48 -0.59
CA LYS A 98 -12.21 -0.49 0.20
C LYS A 98 -11.31 0.70 -0.15
N ILE A 99 -11.28 1.11 -1.40
CA ILE A 99 -10.56 2.33 -1.81
C ILE A 99 -11.12 3.53 -1.06
N LYS A 100 -12.43 3.60 -0.89
CA LYS A 100 -13.05 4.69 -0.13
C LYS A 100 -12.60 4.65 1.34
N GLU A 101 -12.53 3.47 1.96
CA GLU A 101 -12.01 3.35 3.33
C GLU A 101 -10.55 3.80 3.41
N VAL A 102 -9.75 3.47 2.40
CA VAL A 102 -8.35 3.91 2.30
C VAL A 102 -8.27 5.44 2.19
N ASP A 103 -9.11 6.05 1.36
CA ASP A 103 -9.16 7.50 1.20
C ASP A 103 -9.51 8.19 2.53
N ASP A 104 -10.48 7.67 3.25
CA ASP A 104 -10.88 8.21 4.55
C ASP A 104 -9.74 8.08 5.57
N ALA A 105 -9.06 6.93 5.59
CA ALA A 105 -7.92 6.70 6.47
C ALA A 105 -6.74 7.62 6.13
N LEU A 106 -6.50 7.88 4.84
CA LEU A 106 -5.46 8.81 4.40
C LEU A 106 -5.78 10.25 4.83
N LYS A 107 -7.02 10.67 4.69
CA LYS A 107 -7.45 12.01 5.17
C LYS A 107 -7.18 12.15 6.66
N MET A 108 -7.50 11.13 7.43
CA MET A 108 -7.24 11.14 8.88
C MET A 108 -5.75 11.13 9.18
N SER A 109 -4.98 10.28 8.52
CA SER A 109 -3.53 10.16 8.74
C SER A 109 -2.79 11.46 8.45
N LEU A 110 -3.24 12.22 7.44
CA LEU A 110 -2.59 13.45 6.99
C LEU A 110 -3.33 14.71 7.45
N GLU A 111 -4.37 14.56 8.28
CA GLU A 111 -5.21 15.69 8.73
C GLU A 111 -5.81 16.48 7.58
N LEU A 112 -6.25 15.83 6.53
CA LEU A 112 -6.89 16.48 5.40
C LEU A 112 -8.40 16.59 5.63
N HIS A 113 -8.94 17.77 5.39
CA HIS A 113 -10.36 18.05 5.55
C HIS A 113 -11.04 18.15 4.18
N GLY A 114 -12.22 17.59 4.10
CA GLY A 114 -12.99 17.64 2.86
C GLY A 114 -13.37 16.29 2.25
#